data_ac644c8f9146cd90e73c639e3805e39a
#
_entry.id   ac644c8f9146cd90e73c639e3805e39a
#
_cell.length_a   1.000
_cell.length_b   1.000
_cell.length_c   1.000
_cell.angle_alpha   90.00
_cell.angle_beta   90.00
_cell.angle_gamma   90.00
#
_symmetry.space_group_name_H-M   'P 1'
#
loop_
_entity.id
_entity.type
_entity.pdbx_description
1 polymer ?
#
loop_
_entity_poly.entity_id
_entity_poly.type
_entity_poly.pdbx_seq_one_letter_code
_entity_poly.pdbx_strand_id
1 'polypeptide(L)'
;MKGKLTGIAMRVPTPNVSAVDFVFESSKSVTSEEVNNSLKEASLGSMKGIIKYGDEPLVSSDYAGTNESSIVDSDLTMCIGDNLVKVLAWYDNEWGYSQRVVDLAEIVAKNWE
;
A
#
# COMPACT_ATOMS: atom_id res chain seq x y z
N MET A 1 -15.69 -6.45 -7.26
CA MET A 1 -15.36 -5.02 -7.55
C MET A 1 -15.73 -4.56 -8.97
N LYS A 2 -16.29 -5.43 -9.84
CA LYS A 2 -16.70 -5.06 -11.21
C LYS A 2 -17.66 -3.86 -11.19
N GLY A 3 -17.32 -2.79 -11.93
CA GLY A 3 -18.10 -1.56 -12.00
C GLY A 3 -18.01 -0.62 -10.79
N LYS A 4 -17.16 -0.93 -9.80
CA LYS A 4 -16.98 -0.13 -8.58
C LYS A 4 -15.60 0.55 -8.49
N LEU A 5 -14.70 0.24 -9.42
CA LEU A 5 -13.35 0.81 -9.47
C LEU A 5 -13.16 1.55 -10.78
N THR A 6 -12.56 2.72 -10.69
CA THR A 6 -12.01 3.46 -11.81
C THR A 6 -10.69 4.07 -11.38
N GLY A 7 -9.83 4.42 -12.33
CA GLY A 7 -8.55 5.05 -12.02
C GLY A 7 -7.81 5.43 -13.29
N ILE A 8 -6.78 6.21 -13.10
CA ILE A 8 -5.83 6.63 -14.13
C ILE A 8 -4.42 6.34 -13.64
N ALA A 9 -3.47 6.28 -14.57
CA ALA A 9 -2.07 6.27 -14.25
C ALA A 9 -1.39 7.48 -14.89
N MET A 10 -0.60 8.21 -14.09
CA MET A 10 0.23 9.31 -14.57
C MET A 10 1.67 8.84 -14.72
N ARG A 11 2.30 9.19 -15.83
CA ARG A 11 3.73 8.99 -16.02
C ARG A 11 4.45 10.28 -15.69
N VAL A 12 5.46 10.17 -14.82
CA VAL A 12 6.27 11.30 -14.34
C VAL A 12 7.75 10.99 -14.56
N PRO A 13 8.61 12.00 -14.71
CA PRO A 13 10.04 11.80 -15.00
C PRO A 13 10.83 11.43 -13.75
N THR A 14 10.44 10.38 -13.05
CA THR A 14 11.18 9.77 -11.93
C THR A 14 11.74 8.42 -12.36
N PRO A 15 12.95 8.03 -11.90
CA PRO A 15 13.57 6.76 -12.32
C PRO A 15 12.76 5.55 -11.90
N ASN A 16 12.25 5.52 -10.68
CA ASN A 16 11.53 4.42 -10.07
C ASN A 16 10.65 4.92 -8.91
N VAL A 17 9.90 4.02 -8.29
CA VAL A 17 8.94 4.24 -7.22
C VAL A 17 7.67 4.96 -7.70
N SER A 18 6.57 4.44 -7.28
CA SER A 18 5.23 4.93 -7.61
C SER A 18 4.41 5.18 -6.35
N ALA A 19 3.36 5.96 -6.47
CA ALA A 19 2.40 6.17 -5.41
C ALA A 19 0.99 5.77 -5.87
N VAL A 20 0.24 5.15 -5.00
CA VAL A 20 -1.21 4.95 -5.14
C VAL A 20 -1.91 5.98 -4.27
N ASP A 21 -2.75 6.80 -4.90
CA ASP A 21 -3.71 7.65 -4.24
C ASP A 21 -5.07 6.96 -4.31
N PHE A 22 -5.46 6.32 -3.22
CA PHE A 22 -6.65 5.50 -3.15
C PHE A 22 -7.76 6.19 -2.35
N VAL A 23 -8.86 6.49 -3.02
CA VAL A 23 -10.03 7.09 -2.41
C VAL A 23 -11.18 6.10 -2.44
N PHE A 24 -11.86 5.94 -1.31
CA PHE A 24 -13.00 5.05 -1.19
C PHE A 24 -14.03 5.57 -0.19
N GLU A 25 -15.26 5.15 -0.38
CA GLU A 25 -16.35 5.38 0.57
C GLU A 25 -16.49 4.14 1.48
N SER A 26 -16.33 4.36 2.78
CA SER A 26 -16.52 3.34 3.79
C SER A 26 -18.01 3.10 4.05
N SER A 27 -18.40 1.87 4.30
CA SER A 27 -19.76 1.53 4.72
C SER A 27 -20.09 1.93 6.16
N LYS A 28 -19.09 2.37 6.91
CA LYS A 28 -19.21 2.82 8.30
C LYS A 28 -18.54 4.18 8.44
N SER A 29 -18.98 4.96 9.42
CA SER A 29 -18.25 6.14 9.86
C SER A 29 -16.88 5.70 10.39
N VAL A 30 -15.83 6.38 9.95
CA VAL A 30 -14.44 6.10 10.32
C VAL A 30 -13.63 7.38 10.43
N THR A 31 -12.63 7.36 11.29
CA THR A 31 -11.63 8.42 11.41
C THR A 31 -10.32 8.01 10.72
N SER A 32 -9.47 8.98 10.38
CA SER A 32 -8.14 8.70 9.84
C SER A 32 -7.28 7.89 10.82
N GLU A 33 -7.46 8.10 12.12
CA GLU A 33 -6.77 7.33 13.17
C GLU A 33 -7.20 5.86 13.16
N GLU A 34 -8.49 5.57 13.06
CA GLU A 34 -9.00 4.18 12.97
C GLU A 34 -8.51 3.48 11.71
N VAL A 35 -8.47 4.19 10.57
CA VAL A 35 -7.91 3.65 9.32
C VAL A 35 -6.43 3.35 9.49
N ASN A 36 -5.65 4.29 10.03
CA ASN A 36 -4.22 4.11 10.27
C ASN A 36 -3.93 2.96 11.25
N ASN A 37 -4.69 2.85 12.32
CA ASN A 37 -4.56 1.75 13.28
C ASN A 37 -4.82 0.39 12.61
N SER A 38 -5.86 0.29 11.79
CA SER A 38 -6.18 -0.94 11.05
C SER A 38 -5.06 -1.34 10.08
N LEU A 39 -4.48 -0.37 9.37
CA LEU A 39 -3.36 -0.62 8.45
C LEU A 39 -2.09 -1.01 9.21
N LYS A 40 -1.83 -0.38 10.34
CA LYS A 40 -0.70 -0.71 11.23
C LYS A 40 -0.83 -2.12 11.80
N GLU A 41 -2.01 -2.49 12.29
CA GLU A 41 -2.27 -3.85 12.77
C GLU A 41 -2.10 -4.90 11.66
N ALA A 42 -2.59 -4.63 10.45
CA ALA A 42 -2.41 -5.51 9.30
C ALA A 42 -0.93 -5.68 8.95
N SER A 43 -0.14 -4.60 8.97
CA SER A 43 1.29 -4.63 8.67
C SER A 43 2.12 -5.44 9.68
N LEU A 44 1.69 -5.50 10.93
CA LEU A 44 2.35 -6.29 11.98
C LEU A 44 1.82 -7.73 12.04
N GLY A 45 0.66 -7.98 11.47
CA GLY A 45 -0.07 -9.25 11.53
C GLY A 45 -0.15 -9.96 10.18
N SER A 46 -1.36 -10.04 9.63
CA SER A 46 -1.69 -10.85 8.45
C SER A 46 -1.01 -10.39 7.15
N MET A 47 -0.60 -9.14 7.07
CA MET A 47 0.04 -8.55 5.89
C MET A 47 1.52 -8.20 6.15
N LYS A 48 2.11 -8.80 7.18
CA LYS A 48 3.53 -8.60 7.50
C LYS A 48 4.43 -8.99 6.32
N GLY A 49 5.34 -8.08 5.95
CA GLY A 49 6.22 -8.24 4.78
C GLY A 49 5.55 -7.94 3.44
N ILE A 50 4.23 -7.65 3.43
CA ILE A 50 3.48 -7.23 2.25
C ILE A 50 3.13 -5.74 2.34
N ILE A 51 2.65 -5.31 3.52
CA ILE A 51 2.39 -3.89 3.82
C ILE A 51 3.39 -3.43 4.89
N LYS A 52 3.94 -2.25 4.70
CA LYS A 52 4.68 -1.50 5.72
C LYS A 52 3.86 -0.27 6.11
N TYR A 53 3.82 0.03 7.39
CA TYR A 53 3.26 1.27 7.91
C TYR A 53 4.40 2.28 8.07
N GLY A 54 4.32 3.41 7.38
CA GLY A 54 5.27 4.52 7.43
C GLY A 54 4.68 5.69 8.21
N ASP A 55 5.45 6.22 9.14
CA ASP A 55 5.14 7.38 9.99
C ASP A 55 6.28 8.43 9.94
N GLU A 56 7.11 8.35 8.90
CA GLU A 56 8.19 9.28 8.62
C GLU A 56 7.92 10.04 7.31
N PRO A 57 8.20 11.35 7.23
CA PRO A 57 7.98 12.16 6.04
C PRO A 57 9.08 11.91 4.99
N LEU A 58 8.99 10.78 4.30
CA LEU A 58 9.96 10.34 3.29
C LEU A 58 9.51 10.75 1.88
N VAL A 59 10.46 10.71 0.93
CA VAL A 59 10.21 10.96 -0.49
C VAL A 59 10.39 9.69 -1.31
N SER A 60 9.94 9.70 -2.57
CA SER A 60 9.95 8.52 -3.44
C SER A 60 11.29 7.78 -3.50
N SER A 61 12.41 8.49 -3.55
CA SER A 61 13.74 7.88 -3.61
C SER A 61 14.11 7.04 -2.38
N ASP A 62 13.51 7.33 -1.22
CA ASP A 62 13.78 6.62 0.03
C ASP A 62 13.13 5.22 0.05
N TYR A 63 12.14 5.01 -0.81
CA TYR A 63 11.44 3.73 -0.93
C TYR A 63 12.04 2.80 -1.99
N ALA A 64 13.07 3.25 -2.73
CA ALA A 64 13.72 2.41 -3.73
C ALA A 64 14.38 1.18 -3.08
N GLY A 65 14.14 0.00 -3.66
CA GLY A 65 14.65 -1.28 -3.15
C GLY A 65 13.90 -1.82 -1.93
N THR A 66 12.74 -1.29 -1.59
CA THR A 66 11.91 -1.83 -0.49
C THR A 66 11.20 -3.12 -0.92
N ASN A 67 11.19 -4.10 -0.01
CA ASN A 67 10.62 -5.43 -0.28
C ASN A 67 9.09 -5.46 -0.24
N GLU A 68 8.48 -4.57 0.51
CA GLU A 68 7.03 -4.53 0.68
C GLU A 68 6.32 -4.10 -0.61
N SER A 69 5.15 -4.67 -0.85
CA SER A 69 4.32 -4.30 -2.00
C SER A 69 3.63 -2.96 -1.85
N SER A 70 3.52 -2.45 -0.62
CA SER A 70 2.84 -1.20 -0.31
C SER A 70 3.35 -0.63 1.01
N ILE A 71 3.78 0.61 0.99
CA ILE A 71 4.20 1.36 2.18
C ILE A 71 3.18 2.48 2.39
N VAL A 72 2.33 2.33 3.39
CA VAL A 72 1.31 3.34 3.71
C VAL A 72 1.98 4.58 4.30
N ASP A 73 1.66 5.74 3.74
CA ASP A 73 2.06 7.04 4.28
C ASP A 73 0.96 7.53 5.22
N SER A 74 1.17 7.34 6.52
CA SER A 74 0.13 7.59 7.51
C SER A 74 -0.25 9.06 7.68
N ASP A 75 0.68 9.96 7.40
CA ASP A 75 0.45 11.40 7.50
C ASP A 75 -0.47 11.92 6.38
N LEU A 76 -0.56 11.16 5.29
CA LEU A 76 -1.40 11.49 4.15
C LEU A 76 -2.76 10.76 4.15
N THR A 77 -3.07 10.02 5.22
CA THR A 77 -4.42 9.46 5.42
C THR A 77 -5.39 10.55 5.81
N MET A 78 -6.47 10.68 5.05
CA MET A 78 -7.48 11.73 5.24
C MET A 78 -8.88 11.14 5.26
N CYS A 79 -9.75 11.71 6.10
CA CYS A 79 -11.19 11.45 6.06
C CYS A 79 -11.94 12.75 5.82
N ILE A 80 -12.94 12.72 4.95
CA ILE A 80 -13.84 13.84 4.67
C ILE A 80 -15.25 13.41 5.03
N GLY A 81 -15.94 14.21 5.81
CA GLY A 81 -17.21 13.80 6.41
C GLY A 81 -17.01 12.57 7.28
N ASP A 82 -17.96 11.65 7.22
CA ASP A 82 -17.98 10.49 8.10
C ASP A 82 -17.40 9.22 7.47
N ASN A 83 -17.24 9.16 6.14
CA ASN A 83 -16.97 7.89 5.45
C ASN A 83 -16.14 7.99 4.16
N LEU A 84 -15.83 9.17 3.66
CA LEU A 84 -14.96 9.31 2.49
C LEU A 84 -13.50 9.29 2.95
N VAL A 85 -12.77 8.27 2.58
CA VAL A 85 -11.40 8.00 3.02
C VAL A 85 -10.45 8.11 1.85
N LYS A 86 -9.30 8.73 2.09
CA LYS A 86 -8.16 8.77 1.20
C LYS A 86 -6.95 8.17 1.91
N VAL A 87 -6.29 7.23 1.26
CA VAL A 87 -5.03 6.62 1.71
C VAL A 87 -4.01 6.78 0.59
N LEU A 88 -2.81 7.22 0.94
CA LEU A 88 -1.67 7.24 0.04
C LEU A 88 -0.69 6.14 0.44
N ALA A 89 -0.20 5.41 -0.55
CA ALA A 89 0.81 4.39 -0.34
C ALA A 89 1.88 4.42 -1.44
N TRP A 90 3.13 4.27 -1.02
CA TRP A 90 4.30 4.17 -1.89
C TRP A 90 4.61 2.72 -2.23
N TYR A 91 5.23 2.47 -3.35
CA TYR A 91 5.75 1.15 -3.72
C TYR A 91 6.87 1.24 -4.75
N ASP A 92 7.87 0.41 -4.59
CA ASP A 92 8.83 0.16 -5.67
C ASP A 92 8.21 -0.80 -6.67
N ASN A 93 7.83 -0.29 -7.85
CA ASN A 93 7.12 -1.04 -8.88
C ASN A 93 7.96 -2.15 -9.52
N GLU A 94 9.27 -2.13 -9.35
CA GLU A 94 10.19 -3.15 -9.85
C GLU A 94 10.58 -4.14 -8.75
N TRP A 95 11.05 -3.63 -7.63
CA TRP A 95 11.57 -4.45 -6.55
C TRP A 95 10.48 -5.20 -5.79
N GLY A 96 9.43 -4.51 -5.38
CA GLY A 96 8.32 -5.11 -4.64
C GLY A 96 7.62 -6.23 -5.40
N TYR A 97 7.41 -6.06 -6.71
CA TYR A 97 6.85 -7.12 -7.56
C TYR A 97 7.80 -8.32 -7.66
N SER A 98 9.09 -8.07 -7.88
CA SER A 98 10.11 -9.13 -7.96
C SER A 98 10.19 -9.94 -6.67
N GLN A 99 10.07 -9.29 -5.51
CA GLN A 99 9.99 -9.97 -4.22
C GLN A 99 8.75 -10.88 -4.14
N ARG A 100 7.60 -10.45 -4.61
CA ARG A 100 6.39 -11.32 -4.64
C ARG A 100 6.54 -12.53 -5.55
N VAL A 101 7.29 -12.42 -6.64
CA VAL A 101 7.60 -13.56 -7.51
C VAL A 101 8.46 -14.59 -6.76
N VAL A 102 9.46 -14.13 -5.99
CA VAL A 102 10.28 -15.01 -5.15
C VAL A 102 9.44 -15.68 -4.07
N ASP A 103 8.61 -14.94 -3.35
CA ASP A 103 7.73 -15.48 -2.31
C ASP A 103 6.78 -16.56 -2.89
N LEU A 104 6.22 -16.31 -4.08
CA LEU A 104 5.37 -17.30 -4.75
C LEU A 104 6.15 -18.55 -5.13
N ALA A 105 7.38 -18.40 -5.64
CA ALA A 105 8.24 -19.52 -5.97
C ALA A 105 8.57 -20.37 -4.73
N GLU A 106 8.82 -19.73 -3.59
CA GLU A 106 9.01 -20.43 -2.31
C GLU A 106 7.76 -21.20 -1.86
N ILE A 107 6.57 -20.59 -1.99
CA ILE A 107 5.30 -21.24 -1.66
C ILE A 107 5.10 -22.49 -2.54
N VAL A 108 5.34 -22.37 -3.84
CA VAL A 108 5.24 -23.48 -4.77
C VAL A 108 6.24 -24.58 -4.40
N ALA A 109 7.50 -24.22 -4.17
CA ALA A 109 8.54 -25.19 -3.82
C ALA A 109 8.25 -25.96 -2.51
N LYS A 110 7.70 -25.28 -1.51
CA LYS A 110 7.30 -25.89 -0.22
C LYS A 110 6.10 -26.84 -0.33
N ASN A 111 5.24 -26.65 -1.35
CA ASN A 111 4.05 -27.46 -1.58
C ASN A 111 4.19 -28.40 -2.80
N TRP A 112 5.38 -28.51 -3.36
CA TRP A 112 5.65 -29.39 -4.48
C TRP A 112 5.89 -30.82 -3.97
N GLU A 113 4.86 -31.65 -4.06
CA GLU A 113 4.92 -33.11 -3.87
C GLU A 113 4.88 -33.84 -5.22
#